data_85f6c6476f80b1cc1f61603b0df4e25a
#
_entry.id   85f6c6476f80b1cc1f61603b0df4e25a
#
_cell.length_a   1.000
_cell.length_b   1.000
_cell.length_c   1.000
_cell.angle_alpha   90.00
_cell.angle_beta   90.00
_cell.angle_gamma   90.00
#
_symmetry.space_group_name_H-M   'P 1'
#
loop_
_entity.id
_entity.type
_entity.pdbx_description
1 polymer ?
#
loop_
_entity_poly.entity_id
_entity_poly.type
_entity_poly.pdbx_seq_one_letter_code
_entity_poly.pdbx_strand_id
1 'polypeptide(L)'
;MGITAKGFHAAADVDQWRVLFGGAMSYWRTTSYAQGIAFTAALAVAVDDLDRQPDIDVRPDGVFVRTVRTDGRLDEVDVQIAQRVTAAARELDL
;
A
#
# COMPACT_ATOMS: atom_id res chain seq x y z
N MET A 1 -9.27 12.31 11.84
CA MET A 1 -10.58 12.25 11.19
C MET A 1 -10.54 11.23 10.05
N GLY A 2 -11.55 10.38 9.97
CA GLY A 2 -11.60 9.37 8.92
C GLY A 2 -11.96 9.96 7.56
N ILE A 3 -11.63 9.25 6.50
CA ILE A 3 -12.03 9.57 5.14
C ILE A 3 -12.90 8.44 4.60
N THR A 4 -13.74 8.76 3.62
CA THR A 4 -14.59 7.78 2.95
C THR A 4 -13.80 7.05 1.86
N ALA A 5 -14.33 5.92 1.38
CA ALA A 5 -13.76 5.24 0.21
C ALA A 5 -13.68 6.19 -0.99
N LYS A 6 -14.71 7.01 -1.20
CA LYS A 6 -14.70 7.99 -2.28
C LYS A 6 -13.59 9.02 -2.10
N GLY A 7 -13.40 9.50 -0.86
CA GLY A 7 -12.32 10.44 -0.55
C GLY A 7 -10.94 9.83 -0.76
N PHE A 8 -10.75 8.56 -0.38
CA PHE A 8 -9.51 7.86 -0.64
C PHE A 8 -9.22 7.78 -2.15
N HIS A 9 -10.22 7.36 -2.95
CA HIS A 9 -10.04 7.21 -4.39
C HIS A 9 -9.89 8.55 -5.13
N ALA A 10 -10.27 9.65 -4.49
CA ALA A 10 -10.06 10.98 -5.06
C ALA A 10 -8.61 11.45 -4.95
N ALA A 11 -7.81 10.78 -4.10
CA ALA A 11 -6.39 11.13 -3.97
C ALA A 11 -5.61 10.72 -5.22
N ALA A 12 -4.49 11.38 -5.48
CA ALA A 12 -3.62 11.02 -6.59
C ALA A 12 -2.89 9.72 -6.31
N ASP A 13 -2.60 8.96 -7.38
CA ASP A 13 -1.71 7.80 -7.34
C ASP A 13 -2.20 6.65 -6.47
N VAL A 14 -3.53 6.43 -6.40
CA VAL A 14 -4.11 5.32 -5.66
C VAL A 14 -4.92 4.38 -6.56
N ASP A 15 -4.71 4.42 -7.87
CA ASP A 15 -5.47 3.65 -8.86
C ASP A 15 -5.41 2.14 -8.64
N GLN A 16 -4.28 1.65 -8.14
CA GLN A 16 -4.06 0.22 -7.89
C GLN A 16 -4.66 -0.26 -6.57
N TRP A 17 -5.28 0.63 -5.82
CA TRP A 17 -5.77 0.33 -4.50
C TRP A 17 -7.28 0.10 -4.51
N ARG A 18 -7.73 -0.81 -3.64
CA ARG A 18 -9.15 -1.09 -3.41
C ARG A 18 -9.46 -0.88 -1.95
N VAL A 19 -10.59 -0.26 -1.68
CA VAL A 19 -11.06 -0.07 -0.31
C VAL A 19 -12.04 -1.18 0.01
N LEU A 20 -11.72 -1.98 1.03
CA LEU A 20 -12.52 -3.12 1.47
C LEU A 20 -12.56 -3.15 3.00
N PHE A 21 -13.76 -3.17 3.58
CA PHE A 21 -13.95 -3.36 5.02
C PHE A 21 -13.13 -2.41 5.88
N GLY A 22 -13.09 -1.14 5.52
CA GLY A 22 -12.40 -0.12 6.30
C GLY A 22 -10.89 -0.11 6.18
N GLY A 23 -10.36 -0.90 5.25
CA GLY A 23 -8.96 -0.88 4.89
C GLY A 23 -8.77 -0.61 3.41
N ALA A 24 -7.54 -0.44 2.99
CA ALA A 24 -7.20 -0.33 1.57
C ALA A 24 -6.12 -1.35 1.25
N MET A 25 -6.22 -1.98 0.08
CA MET A 25 -5.26 -3.00 -0.32
C MET A 25 -4.88 -2.87 -1.78
N SER A 26 -3.68 -3.32 -2.10
CA SER A 26 -3.16 -3.40 -3.45
C SER A 26 -2.42 -4.71 -3.64
N TYR A 27 -2.37 -5.18 -4.89
CA TYR A 27 -1.58 -6.33 -5.27
C TYR A 27 -0.62 -5.93 -6.39
N TRP A 28 0.64 -6.30 -6.22
CA TRP A 28 1.72 -5.94 -7.15
C TRP A 28 2.35 -7.23 -7.68
N ARG A 29 2.12 -7.52 -8.94
CA ARG A 29 2.69 -8.71 -9.57
C ARG A 29 4.18 -8.53 -9.75
N THR A 30 4.95 -9.58 -9.43
CA THR A 30 6.40 -9.57 -9.57
C THR A 30 6.83 -10.67 -10.54
N THR A 31 8.00 -10.49 -11.15
CA THR A 31 8.56 -11.45 -12.09
C THR A 31 9.29 -12.59 -11.38
N SER A 32 9.63 -12.40 -10.11
CA SER A 32 10.31 -13.40 -9.31
C SER A 32 10.03 -13.17 -7.83
N TYR A 33 10.29 -14.19 -7.03
CA TYR A 33 10.21 -14.07 -5.58
C TYR A 33 11.24 -13.05 -5.06
N ALA A 34 12.44 -13.08 -5.63
CA ALA A 34 13.51 -12.13 -5.24
C ALA A 34 13.08 -10.69 -5.50
N GLN A 35 12.38 -10.42 -6.61
CA GLN A 35 11.85 -9.09 -6.89
C GLN A 35 10.83 -8.68 -5.83
N GLY A 36 9.98 -9.61 -5.39
CA GLY A 36 9.01 -9.36 -4.33
C GLY A 36 9.68 -8.98 -3.01
N ILE A 37 10.75 -9.67 -2.65
CA ILE A 37 11.52 -9.35 -1.45
C ILE A 37 12.19 -7.98 -1.58
N ALA A 38 12.77 -7.68 -2.74
CA ALA A 38 13.39 -6.37 -2.98
C ALA A 38 12.35 -5.24 -2.88
N PHE A 39 11.17 -5.45 -3.43
CA PHE A 39 10.07 -4.50 -3.32
C PHE A 39 9.68 -4.27 -1.85
N THR A 40 9.55 -5.36 -1.09
CA THR A 40 9.22 -5.28 0.34
C THR A 40 10.25 -4.47 1.11
N ALA A 41 11.53 -4.66 0.82
CA ALA A 41 12.60 -3.88 1.46
C ALA A 41 12.48 -2.39 1.11
N ALA A 42 12.17 -2.07 -0.14
CA ALA A 42 11.94 -0.69 -0.58
C ALA A 42 10.73 -0.07 0.13
N LEU A 43 9.66 -0.86 0.31
CA LEU A 43 8.46 -0.41 1.04
C LEU A 43 8.79 -0.06 2.48
N ALA A 44 9.57 -0.89 3.15
CA ALA A 44 9.94 -0.65 4.54
C ALA A 44 10.60 0.73 4.69
N VAL A 45 11.48 1.10 3.77
CA VAL A 45 12.12 2.41 3.78
C VAL A 45 11.12 3.52 3.44
N ALA A 46 10.26 3.28 2.44
CA ALA A 46 9.35 4.31 1.93
C ALA A 46 8.32 4.76 2.96
N VAL A 47 7.92 3.89 3.89
CA VAL A 47 6.87 4.19 4.87
C VAL A 47 7.38 4.32 6.31
N ASP A 48 8.68 4.24 6.51
CA ASP A 48 9.27 4.17 7.85
C ASP A 48 8.98 5.42 8.69
N ASP A 49 8.88 6.59 8.05
CA ASP A 49 8.62 7.86 8.72
C ASP A 49 7.15 8.16 8.95
N LEU A 50 6.25 7.30 8.48
CA LEU A 50 4.82 7.50 8.67
C LEU A 50 4.37 7.01 10.04
N ASP A 51 3.24 7.54 10.53
CA ASP A 51 2.70 7.20 11.85
C ASP A 51 2.33 5.72 11.98
N ARG A 52 1.99 5.09 10.87
CA ARG A 52 1.67 3.65 10.81
C ARG A 52 2.32 3.05 9.59
N GLN A 53 2.53 1.75 9.62
CA GLN A 53 3.05 0.98 8.50
C GLN A 53 1.98 0.00 8.02
N PRO A 54 2.01 -0.38 6.73
CA PRO A 54 1.06 -1.36 6.19
C PRO A 54 1.46 -2.78 6.56
N ASP A 55 0.49 -3.70 6.44
CA ASP A 55 0.78 -5.11 6.42
C ASP A 55 1.25 -5.51 5.03
N ILE A 56 2.26 -6.35 4.95
CA ILE A 56 2.85 -6.79 3.67
C ILE A 56 2.86 -8.32 3.66
N ASP A 57 2.33 -8.89 2.58
CA ASP A 57 2.27 -10.33 2.38
C ASP A 57 2.99 -10.67 1.09
N VAL A 58 4.17 -11.29 1.21
CA VAL A 58 5.00 -11.64 0.05
C VAL A 58 4.65 -13.04 -0.43
N ARG A 59 4.33 -13.14 -1.71
CA ARG A 59 4.01 -14.38 -2.39
C ARG A 59 5.03 -14.66 -3.49
N PRO A 60 5.11 -15.91 -3.98
CA PRO A 60 6.09 -16.24 -5.04
C PRO A 60 5.99 -15.37 -6.29
N ASP A 61 4.80 -14.88 -6.64
CA ASP A 61 4.55 -14.14 -7.87
C ASP A 61 3.99 -12.74 -7.63
N GLY A 62 3.97 -12.26 -6.38
CA GLY A 62 3.42 -10.94 -6.12
C GLY A 62 3.48 -10.55 -4.65
N VAL A 63 3.09 -9.31 -4.40
CA VAL A 63 3.08 -8.73 -3.04
C VAL A 63 1.74 -8.06 -2.80
N PHE A 64 1.07 -8.45 -1.73
CA PHE A 64 -0.10 -7.74 -1.21
C PHE A 64 0.35 -6.72 -0.20
N VAL A 65 -0.20 -5.52 -0.30
CA VAL A 65 0.02 -4.45 0.69
C VAL A 65 -1.35 -3.99 1.17
N ARG A 66 -1.51 -3.89 2.48
CA ARG A 66 -2.80 -3.56 3.06
C ARG A 66 -2.64 -2.59 4.22
N THR A 67 -3.48 -1.56 4.24
CA THR A 67 -3.60 -0.68 5.39
C THR A 67 -4.85 -1.07 6.15
N VAL A 68 -4.72 -1.32 7.45
CA VAL A 68 -5.86 -1.69 8.28
C VAL A 68 -5.74 -0.95 9.60
N ARG A 69 -6.86 -0.39 10.05
CA ARG A 69 -6.94 0.23 11.36
C ARG A 69 -7.86 -0.60 12.26
N THR A 70 -7.58 -0.57 13.55
CA THR A 70 -8.39 -1.29 14.54
C THR A 70 -9.83 -0.79 14.58
N ASP A 71 -10.06 0.49 14.28
CA ASP A 71 -11.40 1.08 14.25
C ASP A 71 -12.09 0.93 12.89
N GLY A 72 -11.44 0.31 11.91
CA GLY A 72 -11.99 0.07 10.59
C GLY A 72 -12.17 1.33 9.73
N ARG A 73 -11.49 2.42 10.06
CA ARG A 73 -11.62 3.69 9.35
C ARG A 73 -10.34 4.06 8.64
N LEU A 74 -10.48 4.59 7.42
CA LEU A 74 -9.36 5.16 6.68
C LEU A 74 -9.09 6.58 7.15
N ASP A 75 -7.85 7.03 7.06
CA ASP A 75 -7.47 8.41 7.31
C ASP A 75 -6.35 8.84 6.36
N GLU A 76 -5.79 10.02 6.62
CA GLU A 76 -4.75 10.61 5.78
C GLU A 76 -3.49 9.74 5.73
N VAL A 77 -3.17 9.02 6.80
CA VAL A 77 -2.00 8.14 6.83
C VAL A 77 -2.18 6.99 5.84
N ASP A 78 -3.40 6.46 5.69
CA ASP A 78 -3.67 5.40 4.70
C ASP A 78 -3.43 5.91 3.28
N VAL A 79 -3.80 7.15 2.98
CA VAL A 79 -3.52 7.76 1.68
C VAL A 79 -2.02 7.91 1.47
N GLN A 80 -1.29 8.38 2.48
CA GLN A 80 0.16 8.53 2.40
C GLN A 80 0.84 7.19 2.18
N ILE A 81 0.41 6.14 2.89
CA ILE A 81 0.93 4.78 2.70
C ILE A 81 0.72 4.36 1.25
N ALA A 82 -0.50 4.50 0.72
CA ALA A 82 -0.82 4.10 -0.64
C ALA A 82 0.03 4.84 -1.67
N GLN A 83 0.23 6.13 -1.49
CA GLN A 83 1.04 6.94 -2.39
C GLN A 83 2.52 6.57 -2.34
N ARG A 84 3.06 6.32 -1.14
CA ARG A 84 4.46 5.92 -0.97
C ARG A 84 4.73 4.54 -1.56
N VAL A 85 3.81 3.59 -1.34
CA VAL A 85 3.91 2.24 -1.91
C VAL A 85 3.86 2.31 -3.43
N THR A 86 2.94 3.09 -3.99
CA THR A 86 2.81 3.24 -5.44
C THR A 86 4.08 3.83 -6.06
N ALA A 87 4.66 4.85 -5.42
CA ALA A 87 5.90 5.46 -5.89
C ALA A 87 7.06 4.44 -5.88
N ALA A 88 7.19 3.64 -4.82
CA ALA A 88 8.20 2.60 -4.74
C ALA A 88 8.02 1.54 -5.82
N ALA A 89 6.77 1.16 -6.10
CA ALA A 89 6.46 0.19 -7.15
C ALA A 89 6.87 0.72 -8.52
N ARG A 90 6.62 1.99 -8.80
CA ARG A 90 7.00 2.61 -10.08
C ARG A 90 8.50 2.63 -10.28
N GLU A 91 9.28 2.84 -9.23
CA GLU A 91 10.73 2.81 -9.31
C GLU A 91 11.27 1.43 -9.70
N LEU A 92 10.51 0.38 -9.41
CA LEU A 92 10.87 -1.00 -9.73
C LEU A 92 10.11 -1.54 -10.96
N ASP A 93 9.43 -0.67 -11.69
CA ASP A 93 8.63 -1.02 -12.87
C ASP A 93 7.51 -2.04 -12.57
N LEU A 94 6.91 -1.93 -11.44
CA LEU A 94 5.78 -2.79 -11.04
C LEU A 94 4.43 -2.17 -11.36
#